data_a0bcb212e5a79d8c6aa55e8cd99d6697
#
_entry.id   a0bcb212e5a79d8c6aa55e8cd99d6697
#
_cell.length_a   1.000
_cell.length_b   1.000
_cell.length_c   1.000
_cell.angle_alpha   90.00
_cell.angle_beta   90.00
_cell.angle_gamma   90.00
#
_symmetry.space_group_name_H-M   'P 1'
#
loop_
_entity.id
_entity.type
_entity.pdbx_description
1 polymer ?
#
loop_
_entity_poly.entity_id
_entity_poly.type
_entity_poly.pdbx_seq_one_letter_code
_entity_poly.pdbx_strand_id
1 'polypeptide(L)'
;MPADVPAIVAASPLSPREAAELERTERAMDQAELSWYDLGRGLRLIREQRLYRGPGGKTTWEAYCLERWELSDEHARRLMRGSEVRDAIKATPPIGGVLPARESHVRMLTYLDPPDWPRAWQRAPSWSPLRSTPSPATA
;
A
#
# COMPACT_ATOMS: atom_id res chain seq x y z
N MET A 1 -4.95 -23.33 11.16
CA MET A 1 -5.04 -22.76 11.10
C MET A 1 -4.57 -22.23 10.70
N PRO A 2 -4.54 -21.99 10.37
CA PRO A 2 -4.06 -21.52 9.93
C PRO A 2 -3.97 -20.50 9.77
N ALA A 3 -3.48 -20.54 9.04
CA ALA A 3 -3.34 -19.30 8.71
C ALA A 3 -4.13 -18.55 9.55
N ASP A 4 -4.94 -19.09 10.04
CA ASP A 4 -5.76 -18.44 10.86
C ASP A 4 -5.11 -18.08 12.09
N VAL A 5 -5.13 -16.85 12.41
CA VAL A 5 -4.75 -16.40 13.70
C VAL A 5 -5.80 -16.89 14.64
N PRO A 6 -5.45 -17.60 15.68
CA PRO A 6 -6.44 -18.02 16.65
C PRO A 6 -7.22 -16.81 17.15
N ALA A 7 -8.49 -17.02 17.39
CA ALA A 7 -9.35 -15.93 17.81
C ALA A 7 -8.81 -15.22 19.03
N ILE A 8 -8.16 -15.97 19.92
CA ILE A 8 -7.62 -15.35 21.11
C ILE A 8 -6.51 -14.37 20.78
N VAL A 9 -5.68 -14.69 19.79
CA VAL A 9 -4.62 -13.78 19.38
C VAL A 9 -5.21 -12.59 18.67
N ALA A 10 -6.19 -12.83 17.79
CA ALA A 10 -6.79 -11.76 17.04
C ALA A 10 -7.49 -10.75 17.93
N ALA A 11 -7.98 -11.21 19.09
CA ALA A 11 -8.67 -10.33 20.03
C ALA A 11 -7.75 -9.77 21.10
N SER A 12 -6.46 -10.09 21.05
CA SER A 12 -5.53 -9.63 22.08
C SER A 12 -5.21 -8.17 21.90
N PRO A 13 -5.01 -7.45 22.99
CA PRO A 13 -4.50 -6.08 22.87
C PRO A 13 -3.12 -6.09 22.25
N LEU A 14 -2.73 -4.97 21.70
CA LEU A 14 -1.39 -4.84 21.16
C LEU A 14 -0.37 -4.90 22.29
N SER A 15 0.72 -5.62 22.06
CA SER A 15 1.83 -5.58 22.98
C SER A 15 2.48 -4.20 22.89
N PRO A 16 3.32 -3.82 23.88
CA PRO A 16 4.02 -2.54 23.77
C PRO A 16 4.85 -2.43 22.50
N ARG A 17 5.43 -3.53 22.05
CA ARG A 17 6.21 -3.53 20.83
C ARG A 17 5.31 -3.29 19.62
N GLU A 18 4.17 -3.96 19.60
CA GLU A 18 3.24 -3.77 18.50
C GLU A 18 2.65 -2.37 18.50
N ALA A 19 2.36 -1.82 19.67
CA ALA A 19 1.85 -0.47 19.75
C ALA A 19 2.87 0.53 19.24
N ALA A 20 4.15 0.31 19.55
CA ALA A 20 5.21 1.19 19.07
C ALA A 20 5.35 1.07 17.54
N GLU A 21 5.20 -0.14 17.03
CA GLU A 21 5.29 -0.34 15.59
C GLU A 21 4.13 0.36 14.88
N LEU A 22 2.94 0.26 15.42
CA LEU A 22 1.79 0.94 14.85
C LEU A 22 2.00 2.44 14.84
N GLU A 23 2.46 2.98 15.96
CA GLU A 23 2.65 4.41 16.07
C GLU A 23 3.70 4.89 15.06
N ARG A 24 4.80 4.15 14.95
CA ARG A 24 5.85 4.50 14.01
C ARG A 24 5.34 4.48 12.58
N THR A 25 4.57 3.45 12.25
CA THR A 25 4.03 3.30 10.90
C THR A 25 3.04 4.42 10.59
N GLU A 26 2.15 4.71 11.53
CA GLU A 26 1.16 5.77 11.28
C GLU A 26 1.84 7.12 11.14
N ARG A 27 2.90 7.36 11.91
CA ARG A 27 3.61 8.62 11.80
C ARG A 27 4.27 8.76 10.43
N ALA A 28 4.85 7.67 9.95
CA ALA A 28 5.45 7.69 8.62
C ALA A 28 4.40 7.94 7.55
N MET A 29 3.21 7.35 7.70
CA MET A 29 2.15 7.56 6.74
C MET A 29 1.68 9.01 6.74
N ASP A 30 1.60 9.62 7.91
CA ASP A 30 1.16 11.01 8.01
C ASP A 30 2.17 11.97 7.41
N GLN A 31 3.44 11.63 7.43
CA GLN A 31 4.50 12.53 6.98
C GLN A 31 4.97 12.24 5.55
N ALA A 32 4.36 11.29 4.90
CA ALA A 32 4.84 10.83 3.61
C ALA A 32 4.64 11.86 2.53
N GLU A 33 5.64 12.00 1.67
CA GLU A 33 5.53 12.89 0.52
C GLU A 33 4.71 12.27 -0.59
N LEU A 34 4.87 11.00 -0.80
CA LEU A 34 4.15 10.29 -1.84
C LEU A 34 2.99 9.57 -1.18
N SER A 35 1.97 10.33 -0.88
CA SER A 35 0.97 9.90 0.08
C SER A 35 0.26 8.59 -0.31
N TRP A 36 -0.11 8.42 -1.58
CA TRP A 36 -0.85 7.20 -1.96
C TRP A 36 0.01 5.95 -1.78
N TYR A 37 1.28 6.06 -2.11
CA TYR A 37 2.19 4.92 -2.04
C TYR A 37 2.53 4.59 -0.60
N ASP A 38 2.93 5.60 0.15
CA ASP A 38 3.32 5.37 1.53
C ASP A 38 2.13 4.99 2.38
N LEU A 39 0.97 5.54 2.09
CA LEU A 39 -0.25 5.16 2.78
C LEU A 39 -0.54 3.69 2.49
N GLY A 40 -0.43 3.27 1.23
CA GLY A 40 -0.66 1.89 0.87
C GLY A 40 0.31 0.94 1.53
N ARG A 41 1.59 1.31 1.59
CA ARG A 41 2.59 0.48 2.25
C ARG A 41 2.31 0.33 3.73
N GLY A 42 1.97 1.46 4.37
CA GLY A 42 1.68 1.42 5.78
C GLY A 42 0.45 0.57 6.08
N LEU A 43 -0.57 0.70 5.26
CA LEU A 43 -1.77 -0.11 5.43
C LEU A 43 -1.46 -1.60 5.29
N ARG A 44 -0.59 -1.95 4.36
CA ARG A 44 -0.20 -3.36 4.20
C ARG A 44 0.46 -3.89 5.46
N LEU A 45 1.38 -3.12 6.02
CA LEU A 45 2.09 -3.56 7.21
C LEU A 45 1.13 -3.70 8.39
N ILE A 46 0.26 -2.71 8.57
CA ILE A 46 -0.69 -2.73 9.67
C ILE A 46 -1.63 -3.93 9.53
N ARG A 47 -2.06 -4.21 8.30
CA ARG A 47 -2.96 -5.33 8.10
C ARG A 47 -2.27 -6.67 8.30
N GLU A 48 -1.06 -6.81 7.77
CA GLU A 48 -0.34 -8.07 7.90
C GLU A 48 -0.02 -8.42 9.34
N GLN A 49 0.34 -7.44 10.11
CA GLN A 49 0.70 -7.67 11.50
C GLN A 49 -0.47 -7.47 12.44
N ARG A 50 -1.64 -7.21 11.90
CA ARG A 50 -2.89 -7.07 12.65
C ARG A 50 -2.80 -5.99 13.72
N LEU A 51 -2.04 -4.95 13.43
CA LEU A 51 -1.90 -3.85 14.36
C LEU A 51 -3.17 -3.03 14.50
N TYR A 52 -4.08 -3.18 13.55
CA TYR A 52 -5.33 -2.44 13.57
C TYR A 52 -6.23 -2.85 14.74
N ARG A 53 -5.96 -3.98 15.38
CA ARG A 53 -6.84 -4.42 16.46
C ARG A 53 -6.79 -3.50 17.67
N GLY A 54 -5.75 -2.66 17.75
CA GLY A 54 -5.75 -1.57 18.69
C GLY A 54 -5.53 -1.98 20.14
N PRO A 55 -5.57 -1.00 21.04
CA PRO A 55 -5.28 -1.28 22.44
C PRO A 55 -6.27 -2.26 23.05
N GLY A 56 -7.54 -2.24 22.60
CA GLY A 56 -8.53 -3.17 23.13
C GLY A 56 -8.49 -4.53 22.48
N GLY A 57 -7.75 -4.67 21.39
CA GLY A 57 -7.65 -5.94 20.69
C GLY A 57 -8.86 -6.34 19.88
N LYS A 58 -9.83 -5.45 19.73
CA LYS A 58 -11.11 -5.80 19.10
C LYS A 58 -11.47 -4.97 17.89
N THR A 59 -10.66 -3.97 17.54
CA THR A 59 -10.99 -3.13 16.39
C THR A 59 -10.85 -3.95 15.12
N THR A 60 -11.82 -3.85 14.24
CA THR A 60 -11.75 -4.55 12.97
C THR A 60 -10.97 -3.71 11.97
N TRP A 61 -10.52 -4.39 10.90
CA TRP A 61 -9.78 -3.70 9.84
C TRP A 61 -10.63 -2.58 9.23
N GLU A 62 -11.89 -2.87 8.97
CA GLU A 62 -12.77 -1.87 8.36
C GLU A 62 -12.97 -0.67 9.27
N ALA A 63 -13.16 -0.93 10.57
CA ALA A 63 -13.35 0.17 11.51
C ALA A 63 -12.08 1.00 11.63
N TYR A 64 -10.93 0.33 11.66
CA TYR A 64 -9.66 1.04 11.75
C TYR A 64 -9.46 1.97 10.55
N CYS A 65 -9.67 1.45 9.35
CA CYS A 65 -9.47 2.27 8.15
C CYS A 65 -10.40 3.46 8.13
N LEU A 66 -11.65 3.26 8.50
CA LEU A 66 -12.61 4.34 8.47
C LEU A 66 -12.30 5.38 9.54
N GLU A 67 -12.02 4.95 10.76
CA GLU A 67 -11.83 5.86 11.88
C GLU A 67 -10.50 6.59 11.81
N ARG A 68 -9.46 5.91 11.44
CA ARG A 68 -8.12 6.52 11.47
C ARG A 68 -7.79 7.26 10.17
N TRP A 69 -8.23 6.73 9.04
CA TRP A 69 -7.82 7.26 7.74
C TRP A 69 -8.97 7.72 6.88
N GLU A 70 -10.20 7.53 7.35
CA GLU A 70 -11.40 7.89 6.58
C GLU A 70 -11.42 7.18 5.22
N LEU A 71 -11.03 5.93 5.21
CA LEU A 71 -10.98 5.13 4.00
C LEU A 71 -11.98 3.98 4.08
N SER A 72 -12.69 3.75 2.99
CA SER A 72 -13.49 2.54 2.87
C SER A 72 -12.56 1.35 2.68
N ASP A 73 -13.07 0.16 2.91
CA ASP A 73 -12.29 -1.05 2.70
C ASP A 73 -11.82 -1.14 1.26
N GLU A 74 -12.68 -0.80 0.33
CA GLU A 74 -12.33 -0.86 -1.07
C GLU A 74 -11.21 0.12 -1.43
N HIS A 75 -11.30 1.33 -0.91
CA HIS A 75 -10.28 2.33 -1.17
C HIS A 75 -8.94 1.92 -0.55
N ALA A 76 -8.99 1.40 0.68
CA ALA A 76 -7.77 0.93 1.33
C ALA A 76 -7.13 -0.20 0.54
N ARG A 77 -7.95 -1.13 0.05
CA ARG A 77 -7.44 -2.23 -0.75
C ARG A 77 -6.78 -1.75 -2.03
N ARG A 78 -7.38 -0.76 -2.66
CA ARG A 78 -6.82 -0.19 -3.88
C ARG A 78 -5.47 0.46 -3.64
N LEU A 79 -5.34 1.18 -2.54
CA LEU A 79 -4.07 1.80 -2.19
C LEU A 79 -3.00 0.76 -1.90
N MET A 80 -3.37 -0.28 -1.16
CA MET A 80 -2.43 -1.36 -0.87
C MET A 80 -1.97 -2.04 -2.15
N ARG A 81 -2.91 -2.32 -3.03
CA ARG A 81 -2.57 -2.98 -4.29
C ARG A 81 -1.67 -2.11 -5.15
N GLY A 82 -1.98 -0.81 -5.21
CA GLY A 82 -1.14 0.11 -5.96
C GLY A 82 0.27 0.18 -5.44
N SER A 83 0.44 0.14 -4.12
CA SER A 83 1.76 0.17 -3.54
C SER A 83 2.54 -1.11 -3.88
N GLU A 84 1.86 -2.25 -3.96
CA GLU A 84 2.49 -3.50 -4.37
C GLU A 84 2.99 -3.41 -5.81
N VAL A 85 2.19 -2.82 -6.68
CA VAL A 85 2.59 -2.66 -8.07
C VAL A 85 3.86 -1.82 -8.17
N ARG A 86 3.88 -0.70 -7.46
CA ARG A 86 5.04 0.18 -7.52
C ARG A 86 6.28 -0.50 -6.95
N ASP A 87 6.12 -1.25 -5.87
CA ASP A 87 7.25 -1.98 -5.30
C ASP A 87 7.78 -3.02 -6.27
N ALA A 88 6.89 -3.73 -6.97
CA ALA A 88 7.30 -4.75 -7.92
C ALA A 88 8.06 -4.13 -9.09
N ILE A 89 7.60 -2.97 -9.56
CA ILE A 89 8.29 -2.30 -10.66
C ILE A 89 9.66 -1.83 -10.20
N LYS A 90 9.73 -1.29 -8.98
CA LYS A 90 10.99 -0.79 -8.45
C LYS A 90 12.01 -1.91 -8.28
N ALA A 91 11.54 -3.11 -7.93
CA ALA A 91 12.42 -4.22 -7.66
C ALA A 91 12.95 -4.89 -8.92
N THR A 92 12.40 -4.57 -10.08
CA THR A 92 12.77 -5.24 -11.32
C THR A 92 13.75 -4.40 -12.08
N PRO A 93 15.02 -4.77 -12.10
CA PRO A 93 15.99 -4.03 -12.88
C PRO A 93 15.91 -4.48 -14.31
N PRO A 94 16.46 -3.73 -15.17
CA PRO A 94 17.04 -2.42 -15.03
C PRO A 94 16.05 -1.46 -15.49
N ILE A 95 15.39 -0.86 -14.66
CA ILE A 95 14.42 -0.14 -15.20
C ILE A 95 14.89 1.08 -15.68
N GLY A 96 15.89 1.62 -15.22
CA GLY A 96 16.40 2.82 -15.74
C GLY A 96 15.35 3.79 -15.97
N GLY A 97 14.30 3.73 -15.36
CA GLY A 97 13.24 4.54 -15.79
C GLY A 97 12.39 5.10 -14.74
N VAL A 98 11.27 5.61 -15.18
CA VAL A 98 10.33 6.30 -14.35
C VAL A 98 9.51 5.32 -13.56
N LEU A 99 9.32 5.59 -12.28
CA LEU A 99 8.41 4.82 -11.46
C LEU A 99 7.06 5.49 -11.45
N PRO A 100 5.99 4.71 -11.23
CA PRO A 100 4.66 5.32 -11.16
C PRO A 100 4.59 6.34 -10.03
N ALA A 101 4.17 7.55 -10.36
CA ALA A 101 4.09 8.64 -9.40
C ALA A 101 2.71 8.83 -8.84
N ARG A 102 1.68 8.33 -9.49
CA ARG A 102 0.31 8.52 -9.07
C ARG A 102 -0.40 7.19 -8.99
N GLU A 103 -1.36 7.11 -8.08
CA GLU A 103 -2.12 5.89 -7.93
C GLU A 103 -2.86 5.54 -9.22
N SER A 104 -3.32 6.55 -9.93
CA SER A 104 -4.02 6.30 -11.19
C SER A 104 -3.12 5.64 -12.23
N HIS A 105 -1.82 5.87 -12.14
CA HIS A 105 -0.89 5.28 -13.10
C HIS A 105 -0.75 3.77 -12.92
N VAL A 106 -0.97 3.28 -11.71
CA VAL A 106 -0.84 1.85 -11.47
C VAL A 106 -2.19 1.14 -11.43
N ARG A 107 -3.29 1.90 -11.40
CA ARG A 107 -4.60 1.30 -11.22
C ARG A 107 -4.91 0.27 -12.30
N MET A 108 -4.58 0.60 -13.54
CA MET A 108 -4.85 -0.33 -14.63
C MET A 108 -4.01 -1.58 -14.51
N LEU A 109 -2.81 -1.46 -13.94
CA LEU A 109 -1.94 -2.62 -13.81
C LEU A 109 -2.46 -3.59 -12.76
N THR A 110 -3.25 -3.12 -11.81
CA THR A 110 -3.75 -4.01 -10.77
C THR A 110 -4.65 -5.09 -11.31
N TYR A 111 -5.14 -4.95 -12.53
CA TYR A 111 -5.96 -5.99 -13.15
C TYR A 111 -5.12 -7.10 -13.77
N LEU A 112 -3.82 -6.94 -13.81
CA LEU A 112 -2.93 -7.95 -14.35
C LEU A 112 -2.37 -8.80 -13.22
N ASP A 113 -1.81 -9.96 -13.59
CA ASP A 113 -1.14 -10.79 -12.60
C ASP A 113 0.15 -10.12 -12.18
N PRO A 114 0.52 -10.26 -10.92
CA PRO A 114 1.71 -9.56 -10.41
C PRO A 114 2.98 -9.73 -11.24
N PRO A 115 3.30 -10.92 -11.76
CA PRO A 115 4.53 -11.03 -12.56
C PRO A 115 4.53 -10.18 -13.81
N ASP A 116 3.35 -9.78 -14.28
CA ASP A 116 3.26 -8.98 -15.50
C ASP A 116 3.38 -7.49 -15.27
N TRP A 117 3.34 -7.04 -14.03
CA TRP A 117 3.33 -5.61 -13.73
C TRP A 117 4.53 -4.86 -14.30
N PRO A 118 5.76 -5.31 -14.04
CA PRO A 118 6.90 -4.52 -14.55
C PRO A 118 6.94 -4.47 -16.05
N ARG A 119 6.61 -5.58 -16.70
CA ARG A 119 6.64 -5.61 -18.16
C ARG A 119 5.59 -4.69 -18.75
N ALA A 120 4.39 -4.71 -18.19
CA ALA A 120 3.33 -3.85 -18.69
C ALA A 120 3.67 -2.38 -18.49
N TRP A 121 4.28 -2.05 -17.35
CA TRP A 121 4.68 -0.67 -17.11
C TRP A 121 5.74 -0.22 -18.12
N GLN A 122 6.72 -1.08 -18.38
CA GLN A 122 7.78 -0.74 -19.32
C GLN A 122 7.26 -0.56 -20.73
N ARG A 123 6.21 -1.27 -21.09
CA ARG A 123 5.65 -1.17 -22.43
C ARG A 123 4.68 -0.02 -22.62
N ALA A 124 4.27 0.61 -21.53
CA ALA A 124 3.31 1.70 -21.65
C ALA A 124 3.93 2.84 -22.42
N PRO A 125 3.25 3.35 -23.43
CA PRO A 125 3.78 4.49 -24.16
C PRO A 125 3.88 5.70 -23.25
N SER A 126 4.79 6.59 -23.60
CA SER A 126 5.00 7.75 -22.77
C SER A 126 3.77 8.64 -22.67
N TRP A 127 2.87 8.57 -23.63
CA TRP A 127 1.65 9.35 -23.57
C TRP A 127 0.56 8.67 -22.76
N SER A 128 0.79 7.43 -22.37
CA SER A 128 -0.22 6.66 -21.66
C SER A 128 -0.41 7.14 -20.25
N PRO A 129 -1.63 7.14 -19.73
CA PRO A 129 -1.82 7.48 -18.33
C PRO A 129 -1.20 6.47 -17.39
N LEU A 130 -0.82 5.29 -17.90
CA LEU A 130 -0.12 4.33 -17.06
C LEU A 130 1.29 4.78 -16.75
N ARG A 131 1.85 5.67 -17.54
CA ARG A 131 3.22 6.09 -17.36
C ARG A 131 3.28 7.58 -17.09
N SER A 132 3.88 7.92 -16.01
CA SER A 132 4.08 9.30 -15.70
C SER A 132 5.29 9.78 -16.40
N THR A 133 5.17 10.55 -17.44
CA THR A 133 6.33 11.08 -18.07
C THR A 133 6.57 12.39 -17.46
N PRO A 134 7.71 12.62 -17.04
CA PRO A 134 8.11 13.89 -16.62
C PRO A 134 8.08 14.71 -17.82
N SER A 135 7.58 15.76 -17.73
CA SER A 135 7.54 16.60 -18.70
C SER A 135 8.75 16.99 -19.21
N PRO A 136 8.92 17.01 -20.24
CA PRO A 136 10.12 17.22 -20.77
C PRO A 136 10.23 18.50 -20.89
N ALA A 137 9.99 18.86 -20.54
CA ALA A 137 10.32 19.73 -20.62
C ALA A 137 10.60 20.14 -21.45
N THR A 138 10.55 20.07 -21.68
CA THR A 138 10.86 20.22 -22.23
C THR A 138 11.01 20.23 -22.95
N ALA A 139 11.06 20.30 -23.18
CA ALA A 139 11.25 20.25 -23.88
C ALA A 139 11.34 20.65 -24.33
#